data_cb9ba116a032df9a205bff6ede0ea2e7
#
_entry.id   cb9ba116a032df9a205bff6ede0ea2e7
#
_cell.length_a   1.000
_cell.length_b   1.000
_cell.length_c   1.000
_cell.angle_alpha   90.00
_cell.angle_beta   90.00
_cell.angle_gamma   90.00
#
_symmetry.space_group_name_H-M   'P 1'
#
loop_
_entity.id
_entity.type
_entity.pdbx_description
1 polymer ?
#
loop_
_entity_poly.entity_id
_entity_poly.type
_entity_poly.pdbx_seq_one_letter_code
_entity_poly.pdbx_strand_id
1 'polypeptide(L)'
;MFGPEEHERLRQIYESIAITKDERTTACDYNLRELEIETALGCIEDGQRVLDVGCGLGYALRQYAARRRIEGYGIDYAQNMIEGCRKLEQVQPGPRLGTVTFQQADVLKLPFADGWFDVVTSARCLMALLDWERQKQALVEIARVLKPKGVLVLMEGTQEGLARLNEVRATFGLSAIEGSGRDRLCTLKFNEADLLTFTADRYDLERVQRFGMYYFLTRIVHPLLVAPEQPRYDARINEIAREIARQIPDFMGLGHLVAFIFRRRGVR
;
A
#
# COMPACT_ATOMS: atom_id res chain seq x y z
N MET A 1 -4.14 -15.19 18.61
CA MET A 1 -5.40 -14.93 17.87
C MET A 1 -5.89 -13.57 18.35
N PHE A 2 -5.86 -12.57 17.47
CA PHE A 2 -6.32 -11.22 17.80
C PHE A 2 -7.86 -11.20 17.84
N GLY A 3 -8.41 -10.67 18.94
CA GLY A 3 -9.85 -10.68 19.19
C GLY A 3 -10.59 -9.48 18.58
N PRO A 4 -11.93 -9.46 18.67
CA PRO A 4 -12.75 -8.33 18.18
C PRO A 4 -12.34 -6.98 18.78
N GLU A 5 -11.86 -6.95 20.02
CA GLU A 5 -11.43 -5.74 20.73
C GLU A 5 -10.20 -5.09 20.09
N GLU A 6 -9.26 -5.87 19.54
CA GLU A 6 -8.06 -5.35 18.90
C GLU A 6 -8.39 -4.72 17.54
N HIS A 7 -9.34 -5.26 16.81
CA HIS A 7 -9.82 -4.66 15.55
C HIS A 7 -10.56 -3.35 15.81
N GLU A 8 -11.36 -3.27 16.86
CA GLU A 8 -12.03 -2.04 17.27
C GLU A 8 -11.01 -0.99 17.69
N ARG A 9 -9.96 -1.37 18.41
CA ARG A 9 -8.85 -0.48 18.78
C ARG A 9 -8.12 0.06 17.56
N LEU A 10 -7.85 -0.78 16.56
CA LEU A 10 -7.25 -0.35 15.29
C LEU A 10 -8.15 0.65 14.56
N ARG A 11 -9.45 0.37 14.48
CA ARG A 11 -10.40 1.30 13.89
C ARG A 11 -10.31 2.66 14.56
N GLN A 12 -10.33 2.72 15.91
CA GLN A 12 -10.23 3.97 16.67
C GLN A 12 -8.94 4.73 16.39
N ILE A 13 -7.80 4.03 16.20
CA ILE A 13 -6.53 4.66 15.82
C ILE A 13 -6.67 5.33 14.45
N TYR A 14 -7.20 4.65 13.43
CA TYR A 14 -7.39 5.22 12.11
C TYR A 14 -8.45 6.33 12.09
N GLU A 15 -9.53 6.19 12.86
CA GLU A 15 -10.52 7.26 13.07
C GLU A 15 -9.86 8.54 13.64
N SER A 16 -8.94 8.39 14.60
CA SER A 16 -8.23 9.53 15.20
C SER A 16 -7.25 10.19 14.21
N ILE A 17 -6.59 9.41 13.35
CA ILE A 17 -5.70 9.92 12.31
C ILE A 17 -6.47 10.77 11.30
N ALA A 18 -7.66 10.33 10.92
CA ALA A 18 -8.52 11.02 9.97
C ALA A 18 -8.94 12.43 10.44
N ILE A 19 -9.00 12.66 11.76
CA ILE A 19 -9.37 13.96 12.34
C ILE A 19 -8.37 15.06 11.95
N THR A 20 -7.08 14.72 11.82
CA THR A 20 -6.02 15.68 11.44
C THR A 20 -6.21 16.21 10.02
N LYS A 21 -6.91 15.45 9.15
CA LYS A 21 -7.15 15.76 7.73
C LYS A 21 -5.87 16.03 6.92
N ASP A 22 -4.72 15.71 7.48
CA ASP A 22 -3.46 15.81 6.79
C ASP A 22 -3.15 14.46 6.14
N GLU A 23 -3.12 14.42 4.82
CA GLU A 23 -2.74 13.22 4.05
C GLU A 23 -1.37 12.68 4.47
N ARG A 24 -0.53 13.54 5.06
CA ARG A 24 0.78 13.17 5.60
C ARG A 24 0.70 12.26 6.82
N THR A 25 -0.35 12.28 7.58
CA THR A 25 -0.51 11.43 8.76
C THR A 25 -0.77 9.96 8.44
N THR A 26 -1.24 9.67 7.22
CA THR A 26 -1.50 8.30 6.76
C THR A 26 -0.27 7.61 6.18
N ALA A 27 0.70 8.39 5.68
CA ALA A 27 1.97 7.86 5.16
C ALA A 27 3.08 8.90 5.34
N CYS A 28 3.98 8.69 6.31
CA CYS A 28 5.09 9.64 6.58
C CYS A 28 6.11 9.70 5.45
N ASP A 29 6.28 8.62 4.68
CA ASP A 29 7.24 8.53 3.58
C ASP A 29 6.57 8.84 2.23
N TYR A 30 6.49 10.14 1.90
CA TYR A 30 5.83 10.59 0.66
C TYR A 30 6.54 10.16 -0.61
N ASN A 31 7.86 10.10 -0.56
CA ASN A 31 8.66 9.79 -1.72
C ASN A 31 8.49 8.31 -2.09
N LEU A 32 8.40 7.43 -1.10
CA LEU A 32 8.05 6.02 -1.33
C LEU A 32 6.61 5.91 -1.86
N ARG A 33 5.68 6.67 -1.27
CA ARG A 33 4.26 6.67 -1.70
C ARG A 33 4.11 7.07 -3.17
N GLU A 34 4.88 8.05 -3.66
CA GLU A 34 4.86 8.39 -5.08
C GLU A 34 5.34 7.23 -5.96
N LEU A 35 6.38 6.50 -5.56
CA LEU A 35 6.84 5.29 -6.29
C LEU A 35 5.79 4.17 -6.29
N GLU A 36 5.07 4.00 -5.18
CA GLU A 36 3.94 3.06 -5.10
C GLU A 36 2.80 3.46 -6.05
N ILE A 37 2.44 4.75 -6.08
CA ILE A 37 1.42 5.30 -6.99
C ILE A 37 1.84 5.10 -8.44
N GLU A 38 3.08 5.37 -8.79
CA GLU A 38 3.62 5.18 -10.15
C GLU A 38 3.61 3.70 -10.56
N THR A 39 3.92 2.79 -9.60
CA THR A 39 3.83 1.34 -9.82
C THR A 39 2.40 0.91 -10.15
N ALA A 40 1.41 1.40 -9.40
CA ALA A 40 0.00 1.12 -9.66
C ALA A 40 -0.46 1.73 -11.00
N LEU A 41 -0.07 2.97 -11.31
CA LEU A 41 -0.37 3.64 -12.58
C LEU A 41 0.18 2.90 -13.80
N GLY A 42 1.28 2.16 -13.65
CA GLY A 42 1.80 1.27 -14.67
C GLY A 42 0.91 0.06 -14.99
N CYS A 43 -0.08 -0.21 -14.13
CA CYS A 43 -1.07 -1.28 -14.28
C CYS A 43 -2.49 -0.77 -14.61
N ILE A 44 -2.70 0.55 -14.63
CA ILE A 44 -4.00 1.20 -14.83
C ILE A 44 -4.06 1.84 -16.21
N GLU A 45 -5.11 1.50 -16.98
CA GLU A 45 -5.37 2.03 -18.31
C GLU A 45 -6.63 2.93 -18.32
N ASP A 46 -6.77 3.77 -19.33
CA ASP A 46 -7.97 4.58 -19.54
C ASP A 46 -9.22 3.70 -19.77
N GLY A 47 -10.35 4.11 -19.21
CA GLY A 47 -11.63 3.40 -19.33
C GLY A 47 -11.85 2.30 -18.30
N GLN A 48 -10.88 2.04 -17.42
CA GLN A 48 -10.97 0.98 -16.42
C GLN A 48 -11.72 1.41 -15.14
N ARG A 49 -12.32 0.43 -14.47
CA ARG A 49 -12.81 0.52 -13.09
C ARG A 49 -11.70 0.09 -12.12
N VAL A 50 -11.34 1.00 -11.23
CA VAL A 50 -10.25 0.80 -10.27
C VAL A 50 -10.80 0.86 -8.85
N LEU A 51 -10.50 -0.13 -8.02
CA LEU A 51 -10.79 -0.14 -6.59
C LEU A 51 -9.49 0.09 -5.81
N ASP A 52 -9.49 1.05 -4.89
CA ASP A 52 -8.42 1.27 -3.90
C ASP A 52 -8.92 0.80 -2.53
N VAL A 53 -8.36 -0.29 -2.02
CA VAL A 53 -8.73 -0.92 -0.76
C VAL A 53 -7.89 -0.36 0.38
N GLY A 54 -8.54 0.15 1.43
CA GLY A 54 -7.86 0.89 2.49
C GLY A 54 -7.36 2.24 2.00
N CYS A 55 -8.20 2.97 1.27
CA CYS A 55 -7.82 4.20 0.57
C CYS A 55 -7.39 5.35 1.50
N GLY A 56 -7.60 5.24 2.83
CA GLY A 56 -7.35 6.28 3.79
C GLY A 56 -8.06 7.58 3.40
N LEU A 57 -7.32 8.68 3.31
CA LEU A 57 -7.85 9.97 2.84
C LEU A 57 -7.95 10.09 1.31
N GLY A 58 -7.81 9.00 0.55
CA GLY A 58 -8.07 8.91 -0.88
C GLY A 58 -6.99 9.50 -1.79
N TYR A 59 -5.79 9.78 -1.28
CA TYR A 59 -4.73 10.44 -2.06
C TYR A 59 -4.33 9.63 -3.30
N ALA A 60 -4.03 8.33 -3.14
CA ALA A 60 -3.60 7.49 -4.25
C ALA A 60 -4.66 7.46 -5.36
N LEU A 61 -5.92 7.22 -4.99
CA LEU A 61 -7.01 7.15 -5.96
C LEU A 61 -7.21 8.46 -6.71
N ARG A 62 -7.06 9.62 -6.03
CA ARG A 62 -7.10 10.93 -6.69
C ARG A 62 -5.95 11.10 -7.68
N GLN A 63 -4.74 10.61 -7.35
CA GLN A 63 -3.61 10.62 -8.26
C GLN A 63 -3.83 9.72 -9.48
N TYR A 64 -4.50 8.58 -9.33
CA TYR A 64 -4.88 7.74 -10.46
C TYR A 64 -5.87 8.46 -11.37
N ALA A 65 -6.95 9.02 -10.81
CA ALA A 65 -7.96 9.76 -11.57
C ALA A 65 -7.44 11.06 -12.21
N ALA A 66 -6.41 11.69 -11.64
CA ALA A 66 -5.75 12.84 -12.24
C ALA A 66 -4.95 12.49 -13.51
N ARG A 67 -4.44 11.26 -13.59
CA ARG A 67 -3.51 10.82 -14.66
C ARG A 67 -4.12 9.81 -15.64
N ARG A 68 -5.32 9.28 -15.35
CA ARG A 68 -6.05 8.30 -16.17
C ARG A 68 -7.55 8.57 -16.16
N ARG A 69 -8.23 8.27 -17.26
CA ARG A 69 -9.71 8.31 -17.39
C ARG A 69 -10.30 7.05 -16.78
N ILE A 70 -10.42 6.98 -15.47
CA ILE A 70 -10.92 5.83 -14.73
C ILE A 70 -12.26 6.14 -14.04
N GLU A 71 -13.00 5.06 -13.73
CA GLU A 71 -14.02 5.06 -12.70
C GLU A 71 -13.37 4.54 -11.41
N GLY A 72 -12.95 5.45 -10.53
CA GLY A 72 -12.24 5.13 -9.30
C GLY A 72 -13.18 4.94 -8.12
N TYR A 73 -12.98 3.89 -7.36
CA TYR A 73 -13.70 3.56 -6.13
C TYR A 73 -12.71 3.40 -4.99
N GLY A 74 -12.88 4.14 -3.90
CA GLY A 74 -12.05 4.03 -2.70
C GLY A 74 -12.89 3.52 -1.54
N ILE A 75 -12.38 2.52 -0.83
CA ILE A 75 -13.00 2.03 0.40
C ILE A 75 -12.03 2.10 1.57
N ASP A 76 -12.59 2.40 2.74
CA ASP A 76 -11.88 2.30 4.01
C ASP A 76 -12.83 1.82 5.10
N TYR A 77 -12.29 1.10 6.09
CA TYR A 77 -13.07 0.62 7.22
C TYR A 77 -13.43 1.75 8.19
N ALA A 78 -12.55 2.77 8.32
CA ALA A 78 -12.73 3.92 9.19
C ALA A 78 -13.66 4.95 8.52
N GLN A 79 -14.80 5.23 9.14
CA GLN A 79 -15.79 6.19 8.64
C GLN A 79 -15.21 7.59 8.49
N ASN A 80 -14.39 8.05 9.46
CA ASN A 80 -13.78 9.37 9.43
C ASN A 80 -12.80 9.55 8.25
N MET A 81 -12.15 8.47 7.78
CA MET A 81 -11.34 8.51 6.55
C MET A 81 -12.21 8.83 5.34
N ILE A 82 -13.35 8.17 5.20
CA ILE A 82 -14.30 8.42 4.09
C ILE A 82 -14.91 9.81 4.14
N GLU A 83 -15.25 10.30 5.33
CA GLU A 83 -15.71 11.68 5.50
C GLU A 83 -14.61 12.70 5.14
N GLY A 84 -13.36 12.40 5.51
CA GLY A 84 -12.19 13.18 5.11
C GLY A 84 -12.02 13.20 3.59
N CYS A 85 -12.14 12.06 2.91
CA CYS A 85 -12.13 11.97 1.44
C CYS A 85 -13.18 12.90 0.82
N ARG A 86 -14.44 12.81 1.27
CA ARG A 86 -15.55 13.61 0.74
C ARG A 86 -15.34 15.10 0.95
N LYS A 87 -14.79 15.49 2.10
CA LYS A 87 -14.46 16.91 2.38
C LYS A 87 -13.34 17.42 1.48
N LEU A 88 -12.28 16.63 1.29
CA LEU A 88 -11.19 16.99 0.39
C LEU A 88 -11.66 17.12 -1.06
N GLU A 89 -12.60 16.27 -1.49
CA GLU A 89 -13.23 16.37 -2.82
C GLU A 89 -14.00 17.69 -3.03
N GLN A 90 -14.66 18.18 -1.99
CA GLN A 90 -15.43 19.43 -2.06
C GLN A 90 -14.52 20.66 -2.04
N VAL A 91 -13.42 20.62 -1.26
CA VAL A 91 -12.55 21.79 -1.03
C VAL A 91 -11.45 21.91 -2.09
N GLN A 92 -10.97 20.79 -2.59
CA GLN A 92 -9.87 20.74 -3.57
C GLN A 92 -10.17 19.73 -4.70
N PRO A 93 -11.20 19.98 -5.51
CA PRO A 93 -11.41 19.18 -6.72
C PRO A 93 -10.28 19.52 -7.69
N GLY A 94 -9.16 18.80 -7.61
CA GLY A 94 -8.05 18.97 -8.54
C GLY A 94 -8.44 18.62 -9.98
N PRO A 95 -7.65 19.00 -10.99
CA PRO A 95 -7.88 18.60 -12.36
C PRO A 95 -7.85 17.07 -12.46
N ARG A 96 -8.88 16.47 -13.06
CA ARG A 96 -9.03 15.01 -13.20
C ARG A 96 -9.47 14.64 -14.60
N LEU A 97 -8.93 13.50 -15.04
CA LEU A 97 -9.38 12.82 -16.25
C LEU A 97 -10.49 11.81 -15.94
N GLY A 98 -10.44 11.21 -14.74
CA GLY A 98 -11.39 10.20 -14.26
C GLY A 98 -12.30 10.72 -13.14
N THR A 99 -13.15 9.83 -12.61
CA THR A 99 -14.03 10.05 -11.47
C THR A 99 -13.57 9.29 -10.24
N VAL A 100 -13.92 9.76 -9.04
CA VAL A 100 -13.67 9.04 -7.79
C VAL A 100 -14.92 9.01 -6.93
N THR A 101 -15.16 7.88 -6.28
CA THR A 101 -16.25 7.67 -5.32
C THR A 101 -15.68 7.01 -4.08
N PHE A 102 -16.06 7.47 -2.90
CA PHE A 102 -15.60 6.95 -1.63
C PHE A 102 -16.74 6.45 -0.77
N GLN A 103 -16.60 5.22 -0.23
CA GLN A 103 -17.58 4.64 0.68
C GLN A 103 -16.90 3.84 1.80
N GLN A 104 -17.55 3.80 2.97
CA GLN A 104 -17.12 2.93 4.05
C GLN A 104 -17.43 1.47 3.67
N ALA A 105 -16.44 0.59 3.80
CA ALA A 105 -16.63 -0.84 3.61
C ALA A 105 -15.54 -1.65 4.30
N ASP A 106 -15.83 -2.92 4.58
CA ASP A 106 -14.88 -3.90 5.07
C ASP A 106 -14.32 -4.72 3.89
N VAL A 107 -12.99 -4.80 3.80
CA VAL A 107 -12.31 -5.60 2.78
C VAL A 107 -12.63 -7.10 2.87
N LEU A 108 -13.07 -7.57 4.03
CA LEU A 108 -13.47 -8.97 4.24
C LEU A 108 -14.83 -9.29 3.62
N LYS A 109 -15.61 -8.27 3.26
CA LYS A 109 -16.90 -8.40 2.58
C LYS A 109 -17.16 -7.17 1.72
N LEU A 110 -16.63 -7.17 0.52
CA LEU A 110 -16.72 -6.05 -0.41
C LEU A 110 -18.14 -5.88 -0.97
N PRO A 111 -18.73 -4.67 -0.92
CA PRO A 111 -20.11 -4.42 -1.37
C PRO A 111 -20.20 -4.24 -2.90
N PHE A 112 -19.49 -5.05 -3.64
CA PHE A 112 -19.44 -5.00 -5.11
C PHE A 112 -19.76 -6.37 -5.70
N ALA A 113 -20.28 -6.37 -6.92
CA ALA A 113 -20.54 -7.58 -7.68
C ALA A 113 -19.25 -8.31 -8.07
N ASP A 114 -19.37 -9.61 -8.34
CA ASP A 114 -18.29 -10.43 -8.87
C ASP A 114 -17.81 -9.88 -10.22
N GLY A 115 -16.49 -9.83 -10.40
CA GLY A 115 -15.91 -9.40 -11.66
C GLY A 115 -16.22 -7.95 -12.05
N TRP A 116 -16.34 -7.04 -11.08
CA TRP A 116 -16.69 -5.63 -11.31
C TRP A 116 -15.50 -4.77 -11.72
N PHE A 117 -14.30 -5.01 -11.15
CA PHE A 117 -13.12 -4.16 -11.32
C PHE A 117 -12.11 -4.74 -12.30
N ASP A 118 -11.48 -3.85 -13.06
CA ASP A 118 -10.34 -4.18 -13.92
C ASP A 118 -9.04 -4.24 -13.11
N VAL A 119 -8.87 -3.31 -12.15
CA VAL A 119 -7.71 -3.22 -11.28
C VAL A 119 -8.18 -3.02 -9.83
N VAL A 120 -7.53 -3.72 -8.90
CA VAL A 120 -7.62 -3.45 -7.46
C VAL A 120 -6.23 -3.11 -6.93
N THR A 121 -6.14 -2.01 -6.19
CA THR A 121 -4.93 -1.62 -5.46
C THR A 121 -5.14 -1.81 -3.95
N SER A 122 -4.11 -2.26 -3.24
CA SER A 122 -4.06 -2.31 -1.79
C SER A 122 -2.67 -1.91 -1.35
N ALA A 123 -2.56 -0.83 -0.57
CA ALA A 123 -1.29 -0.35 -0.07
C ALA A 123 -1.33 -0.22 1.46
N ARG A 124 -0.56 -1.08 2.14
CA ARG A 124 -0.48 -1.10 3.61
C ARG A 124 -1.84 -1.26 4.30
N CYS A 125 -2.76 -1.93 3.64
CA CYS A 125 -4.11 -2.20 4.14
C CYS A 125 -4.22 -3.60 4.74
N LEU A 126 -3.87 -4.63 3.98
CA LEU A 126 -4.08 -6.01 4.45
C LEU A 126 -3.16 -6.38 5.62
N MET A 127 -1.97 -5.79 5.71
CA MET A 127 -1.10 -5.97 6.88
C MET A 127 -1.75 -5.46 8.18
N ALA A 128 -2.73 -4.55 8.12
CA ALA A 128 -3.47 -4.07 9.27
C ALA A 128 -4.56 -5.03 9.77
N LEU A 129 -4.82 -6.13 9.07
CA LEU A 129 -5.79 -7.15 9.50
C LEU A 129 -5.29 -8.02 10.67
N LEU A 130 -4.02 -7.98 11.03
CA LEU A 130 -3.36 -8.63 12.17
C LEU A 130 -3.56 -10.15 12.30
N ASP A 131 -4.15 -10.79 11.31
CA ASP A 131 -4.45 -12.21 11.30
C ASP A 131 -4.34 -12.75 9.87
N TRP A 132 -3.55 -13.82 9.69
CA TRP A 132 -3.32 -14.41 8.38
C TRP A 132 -4.61 -14.96 7.75
N GLU A 133 -5.52 -15.53 8.53
CA GLU A 133 -6.81 -16.02 8.01
C GLU A 133 -7.66 -14.88 7.45
N ARG A 134 -7.65 -13.72 8.11
CA ARG A 134 -8.34 -12.52 7.60
C ARG A 134 -7.65 -11.93 6.38
N GLN A 135 -6.32 -11.94 6.35
CA GLN A 135 -5.57 -11.53 5.14
C GLN A 135 -5.93 -12.43 3.95
N LYS A 136 -6.02 -13.75 4.18
CA LYS A 136 -6.49 -14.71 3.15
C LYS A 136 -7.93 -14.44 2.71
N GLN A 137 -8.84 -14.17 3.65
CA GLN A 137 -10.22 -13.83 3.33
C GLN A 137 -10.30 -12.57 2.47
N ALA A 138 -9.54 -11.52 2.78
CA ALA A 138 -9.45 -10.30 1.99
C ALA A 138 -8.96 -10.57 0.57
N LEU A 139 -7.91 -11.40 0.42
CA LEU A 139 -7.38 -11.79 -0.90
C LEU A 139 -8.42 -12.57 -1.73
N VAL A 140 -9.25 -13.39 -1.10
CA VAL A 140 -10.38 -14.10 -1.77
C VAL A 140 -11.46 -13.11 -2.21
N GLU A 141 -11.85 -12.17 -1.36
CA GLU A 141 -12.82 -11.13 -1.69
C GLU A 141 -12.34 -10.21 -2.82
N ILE A 142 -11.07 -9.82 -2.79
CA ILE A 142 -10.45 -9.07 -3.88
C ILE A 142 -10.49 -9.89 -5.20
N ALA A 143 -10.18 -11.19 -5.13
CA ALA A 143 -10.28 -12.05 -6.31
C ALA A 143 -11.72 -12.11 -6.83
N ARG A 144 -12.73 -12.16 -5.96
CA ARG A 144 -14.14 -12.21 -6.34
C ARG A 144 -14.54 -10.96 -7.14
N VAL A 145 -14.19 -9.76 -6.66
CA VAL A 145 -14.61 -8.51 -7.31
C VAL A 145 -13.77 -8.13 -8.53
N LEU A 146 -12.57 -8.68 -8.70
CA LEU A 146 -11.77 -8.51 -9.90
C LEU A 146 -12.39 -9.25 -11.08
N LYS A 147 -12.35 -8.69 -12.28
CA LYS A 147 -12.66 -9.38 -13.54
C LYS A 147 -11.68 -10.54 -13.77
N PRO A 148 -12.09 -11.59 -14.52
CA PRO A 148 -11.11 -12.52 -15.09
C PRO A 148 -10.01 -11.74 -15.85
N LYS A 149 -8.74 -12.07 -15.60
CA LYS A 149 -7.56 -11.33 -16.08
C LYS A 149 -7.40 -9.89 -15.54
N GLY A 150 -8.22 -9.47 -14.58
CA GLY A 150 -8.01 -8.22 -13.84
C GLY A 150 -6.74 -8.26 -12.99
N VAL A 151 -6.22 -7.10 -12.63
CA VAL A 151 -4.93 -6.95 -11.94
C VAL A 151 -5.14 -6.58 -10.48
N LEU A 152 -4.45 -7.29 -9.57
CA LEU A 152 -4.25 -6.87 -8.20
C LEU A 152 -2.83 -6.30 -8.05
N VAL A 153 -2.72 -5.05 -7.61
CA VAL A 153 -1.46 -4.43 -7.17
C VAL A 153 -1.45 -4.42 -5.65
N LEU A 154 -0.77 -5.41 -5.06
CA LEU A 154 -0.68 -5.61 -3.62
C LEU A 154 0.65 -5.05 -3.11
N MET A 155 0.61 -3.96 -2.35
CA MET A 155 1.78 -3.24 -1.82
C MET A 155 1.79 -3.32 -0.30
N GLU A 156 2.47 -4.33 0.24
CA GLU A 156 2.41 -4.66 1.67
C GLU A 156 3.81 -4.90 2.25
N GLY A 157 3.91 -4.79 3.57
CA GLY A 157 5.12 -5.12 4.29
C GLY A 157 5.37 -6.62 4.32
N THR A 158 6.62 -7.05 4.07
CA THR A 158 7.02 -8.46 4.14
C THR A 158 8.06 -8.71 5.23
N GLN A 159 8.05 -9.93 5.77
CA GLN A 159 9.01 -10.36 6.80
C GLN A 159 10.40 -10.48 6.19
N GLU A 160 10.49 -11.12 5.03
CA GLU A 160 11.75 -11.36 4.31
C GLU A 160 12.38 -10.04 3.86
N GLY A 161 11.57 -9.11 3.35
CA GLY A 161 12.05 -7.79 2.93
C GLY A 161 12.62 -6.99 4.09
N LEU A 162 11.98 -7.03 5.27
CA LEU A 162 12.51 -6.37 6.48
C LEU A 162 13.78 -7.06 6.99
N ALA A 163 13.81 -8.41 7.03
CA ALA A 163 14.99 -9.16 7.44
C ALA A 163 16.19 -8.84 6.54
N ARG A 164 15.98 -8.85 5.22
CA ARG A 164 17.04 -8.52 4.25
C ARG A 164 17.56 -7.09 4.41
N LEU A 165 16.67 -6.12 4.61
CA LEU A 165 17.08 -4.74 4.86
C LEU A 165 17.94 -4.63 6.13
N ASN A 166 17.54 -5.31 7.21
CA ASN A 166 18.27 -5.30 8.48
C ASN A 166 19.64 -6.03 8.40
N GLU A 167 19.74 -7.11 7.63
CA GLU A 167 21.03 -7.77 7.34
C GLU A 167 22.01 -6.77 6.70
N VAL A 168 21.57 -6.07 5.64
CA VAL A 168 22.42 -5.09 4.96
C VAL A 168 22.74 -3.90 5.88
N ARG A 169 21.79 -3.41 6.67
CA ARG A 169 22.05 -2.37 7.67
C ARG A 169 23.14 -2.77 8.67
N ALA A 170 23.11 -4.01 9.15
CA ALA A 170 24.11 -4.53 10.08
C ALA A 170 25.54 -4.51 9.51
N THR A 171 25.69 -4.76 8.19
CA THR A 171 27.04 -4.69 7.55
C THR A 171 27.62 -3.28 7.57
N PHE A 172 26.80 -2.26 7.71
CA PHE A 172 27.20 -0.85 7.85
C PHE A 172 27.19 -0.35 9.30
N GLY A 173 27.03 -1.24 10.28
CA GLY A 173 26.98 -0.85 11.71
C GLY A 173 25.72 -0.11 12.13
N LEU A 174 24.68 -0.14 11.31
CA LEU A 174 23.39 0.50 11.62
C LEU A 174 22.49 -0.46 12.44
N SER A 175 21.80 0.10 13.43
CA SER A 175 20.79 -0.66 14.18
C SER A 175 19.68 -1.19 13.29
N ALA A 176 19.12 -2.34 13.64
CA ALA A 176 17.96 -2.88 12.95
C ALA A 176 16.77 -1.90 12.98
N ILE A 177 16.02 -1.86 11.89
CA ILE A 177 14.72 -1.22 11.87
C ILE A 177 13.77 -2.16 12.60
N GLU A 178 13.44 -1.80 13.80
CA GLU A 178 12.34 -2.42 14.53
C GLU A 178 11.09 -1.59 14.22
N GLY A 179 9.98 -2.24 13.92
CA GLY A 179 8.71 -1.50 13.80
C GLY A 179 8.51 -0.63 15.04
N SER A 180 8.03 0.61 14.86
CA SER A 180 7.64 1.46 15.99
C SER A 180 6.67 0.69 16.89
N GLY A 181 6.50 1.09 18.16
CA GLY A 181 5.51 0.45 19.04
C GLY A 181 4.12 0.38 18.40
N ARG A 182 3.77 1.40 17.59
CA ARG A 182 2.56 1.44 16.80
C ARG A 182 2.58 0.40 15.66
N ASP A 183 3.68 0.30 14.90
CA ASP A 183 3.79 -0.68 13.79
C ASP A 183 3.69 -2.11 14.30
N ARG A 184 4.29 -2.42 15.44
CA ARG A 184 4.21 -3.76 16.06
C ARG A 184 2.79 -4.12 16.50
N LEU A 185 2.01 -3.13 16.95
CA LEU A 185 0.63 -3.33 17.42
C LEU A 185 -0.40 -3.29 16.29
N CYS A 186 -0.05 -2.70 15.15
CA CYS A 186 -1.00 -2.38 14.09
C CYS A 186 -0.69 -3.08 12.77
N THR A 187 0.36 -3.91 12.68
CA THR A 187 0.69 -4.57 11.42
C THR A 187 1.16 -6.01 11.59
N LEU A 188 0.62 -6.91 10.78
CA LEU A 188 1.13 -8.25 10.54
C LEU A 188 1.70 -8.30 9.13
N LYS A 189 3.04 -8.33 9.03
CA LYS A 189 3.73 -8.43 7.73
C LYS A 189 3.51 -9.80 7.11
N PHE A 190 3.34 -9.82 5.80
CA PHE A 190 3.24 -11.06 5.04
C PHE A 190 4.53 -11.88 5.11
N ASN A 191 4.40 -13.22 5.22
CA ASN A 191 5.42 -14.13 4.77
C ASN A 191 5.25 -14.30 3.25
N GLU A 192 6.31 -14.07 2.47
CA GLU A 192 6.24 -14.07 1.01
C GLU A 192 5.93 -15.47 0.45
N ALA A 193 6.50 -16.52 1.03
CA ALA A 193 6.27 -17.89 0.59
C ALA A 193 4.81 -18.33 0.84
N ASP A 194 4.26 -18.00 2.01
CA ASP A 194 2.87 -18.29 2.36
C ASP A 194 1.91 -17.51 1.46
N LEU A 195 2.20 -16.22 1.19
CA LEU A 195 1.40 -15.39 0.28
C LEU A 195 1.37 -16.00 -1.12
N LEU A 196 2.53 -16.33 -1.69
CA LEU A 196 2.63 -16.88 -3.04
C LEU A 196 1.97 -18.25 -3.14
N THR A 197 2.14 -19.10 -2.14
CA THR A 197 1.49 -20.41 -2.08
C THR A 197 -0.02 -20.27 -2.04
N PHE A 198 -0.56 -19.39 -1.19
CA PHE A 198 -1.99 -19.19 -1.04
C PHE A 198 -2.63 -18.59 -2.29
N THR A 199 -1.92 -17.69 -2.98
CA THR A 199 -2.47 -16.99 -4.14
C THR A 199 -2.38 -17.79 -5.45
N ALA A 200 -1.56 -18.84 -5.51
CA ALA A 200 -1.20 -19.57 -6.73
C ALA A 200 -2.38 -20.20 -7.50
N ASP A 201 -3.48 -20.54 -6.83
CA ASP A 201 -4.67 -21.10 -7.46
C ASP A 201 -5.63 -20.04 -8.06
N ARG A 202 -5.53 -18.79 -7.61
CA ARG A 202 -6.38 -17.65 -7.99
C ARG A 202 -5.70 -16.63 -8.87
N TYR A 203 -4.39 -16.51 -8.75
CA TYR A 203 -3.61 -15.48 -9.41
C TYR A 203 -2.36 -16.05 -10.07
N ASP A 204 -1.92 -15.39 -11.13
CA ASP A 204 -0.58 -15.53 -11.70
C ASP A 204 0.24 -14.32 -11.25
N LEU A 205 1.41 -14.55 -10.64
CA LEU A 205 2.33 -13.49 -10.27
C LEU A 205 3.04 -13.00 -11.53
N GLU A 206 2.85 -11.74 -11.91
CA GLU A 206 3.48 -11.14 -13.09
C GLU A 206 4.80 -10.43 -12.76
N ARG A 207 4.85 -9.75 -11.61
CA ARG A 207 6.02 -8.96 -11.23
C ARG A 207 6.07 -8.74 -9.71
N VAL A 208 7.29 -8.66 -9.19
CA VAL A 208 7.60 -8.19 -7.84
C VAL A 208 8.49 -6.96 -7.95
N GLN A 209 8.16 -5.88 -7.25
CA GLN A 209 8.96 -4.65 -7.19
C GLN A 209 9.24 -4.29 -5.73
N ARG A 210 10.53 -4.13 -5.38
CA ARG A 210 10.98 -3.95 -4.00
C ARG A 210 11.42 -2.54 -3.65
N PHE A 211 11.52 -1.62 -4.59
CA PHE A 211 12.02 -0.26 -4.40
C PHE A 211 13.44 -0.20 -3.79
N GLY A 212 14.30 -1.17 -4.15
CA GLY A 212 15.56 -1.45 -3.47
C GLY A 212 16.51 -0.27 -3.42
N MET A 213 16.66 0.47 -4.52
CA MET A 213 17.50 1.67 -4.59
C MET A 213 16.99 2.78 -3.65
N TYR A 214 15.68 2.98 -3.58
CA TYR A 214 15.09 3.93 -2.64
C TYR A 214 15.42 3.57 -1.20
N TYR A 215 15.26 2.29 -0.83
CA TYR A 215 15.57 1.81 0.51
C TYR A 215 17.07 1.90 0.82
N PHE A 216 17.94 1.59 -0.13
CA PHE A 216 19.39 1.72 0.07
C PHE A 216 19.76 3.17 0.42
N LEU A 217 19.34 4.11 -0.40
CA LEU A 217 19.67 5.52 -0.20
C LEU A 217 19.04 6.10 1.08
N THR A 218 17.80 5.77 1.39
CA THR A 218 17.06 6.39 2.50
C THR A 218 17.20 5.67 3.83
N ARG A 219 17.50 4.36 3.84
CA ARG A 219 17.58 3.55 5.07
C ARG A 219 18.98 3.08 5.40
N ILE A 220 19.96 3.29 4.51
CA ILE A 220 21.36 2.94 4.73
C ILE A 220 22.22 4.20 4.57
N VAL A 221 22.25 4.79 3.38
CA VAL A 221 23.11 5.96 3.11
C VAL A 221 22.71 7.17 3.96
N HIS A 222 21.42 7.53 3.99
CA HIS A 222 20.95 8.69 4.75
C HIS A 222 21.29 8.62 6.26
N PRO A 223 21.00 7.51 6.99
CA PRO A 223 21.43 7.40 8.37
C PRO A 223 22.94 7.57 8.59
N LEU A 224 23.77 7.04 7.69
CA LEU A 224 25.22 7.17 7.79
C LEU A 224 25.69 8.61 7.58
N LEU A 225 25.01 9.37 6.72
CA LEU A 225 25.38 10.76 6.43
C LEU A 225 24.98 11.73 7.55
N VAL A 226 23.90 11.44 8.30
CA VAL A 226 23.37 12.35 9.30
C VAL A 226 23.75 11.97 10.73
N ALA A 227 24.37 10.81 10.94
CA ALA A 227 24.77 10.38 12.28
C ALA A 227 25.59 11.44 13.02
N PRO A 228 25.34 11.71 14.31
CA PRO A 228 24.47 10.97 15.22
C PRO A 228 22.98 11.35 15.17
N GLU A 229 22.57 12.25 14.30
CA GLU A 229 21.19 12.67 14.16
C GLU A 229 20.31 11.57 13.55
N GLN A 230 19.00 11.70 13.72
CA GLN A 230 18.04 10.77 13.15
C GLN A 230 17.68 11.17 11.71
N PRO A 231 17.61 10.21 10.77
CA PRO A 231 17.20 10.50 9.40
C PRO A 231 15.73 10.98 9.35
N ARG A 232 15.46 11.98 8.51
CA ARG A 232 14.13 12.59 8.37
C ARG A 232 13.53 12.28 7.02
N TYR A 233 12.20 12.05 6.98
CA TYR A 233 11.48 11.75 5.73
C TYR A 233 11.37 12.96 4.78
N ASP A 234 11.46 14.18 5.30
CA ASP A 234 11.43 15.43 4.53
C ASP A 234 12.84 15.89 4.07
N ALA A 235 13.89 15.12 4.34
CA ALA A 235 15.23 15.45 3.87
C ALA A 235 15.35 15.30 2.35
N ARG A 236 16.09 16.21 1.71
CA ARG A 236 16.28 16.25 0.25
C ARG A 236 16.80 14.93 -0.36
N ILE A 237 17.54 14.15 0.41
CA ILE A 237 18.03 12.85 -0.06
C ILE A 237 16.89 11.90 -0.41
N ASN A 238 15.72 12.01 0.23
CA ASN A 238 14.57 11.16 -0.09
C ASN A 238 13.98 11.51 -1.47
N GLU A 239 13.98 12.78 -1.85
CA GLU A 239 13.57 13.22 -3.19
C GLU A 239 14.56 12.71 -4.25
N ILE A 240 15.87 12.87 -3.99
CA ILE A 240 16.93 12.37 -4.86
C ILE A 240 16.81 10.84 -5.00
N ALA A 241 16.60 10.13 -3.91
CA ALA A 241 16.43 8.67 -3.90
C ALA A 241 15.22 8.24 -4.73
N ARG A 242 14.11 8.98 -4.69
CA ARG A 242 12.94 8.73 -5.53
C ARG A 242 13.28 8.88 -7.02
N GLU A 243 13.97 9.96 -7.41
CA GLU A 243 14.33 10.17 -8.82
C GLU A 243 15.31 9.09 -9.34
N ILE A 244 16.28 8.68 -8.51
CA ILE A 244 17.20 7.59 -8.85
C ILE A 244 16.44 6.25 -8.95
N ALA A 245 15.55 5.97 -8.00
CA ALA A 245 14.77 4.73 -7.97
C ALA A 245 13.82 4.56 -9.17
N ARG A 246 13.38 5.66 -9.80
CA ARG A 246 12.63 5.62 -11.07
C ARG A 246 13.44 5.03 -12.22
N GLN A 247 14.75 5.24 -12.21
CA GLN A 247 15.65 4.76 -13.25
C GLN A 247 16.23 3.37 -12.90
N ILE A 248 16.49 3.14 -11.62
CA ILE A 248 17.08 1.91 -11.09
C ILE A 248 16.21 1.46 -9.90
N PRO A 249 15.05 0.83 -10.17
CA PRO A 249 14.09 0.54 -9.11
C PRO A 249 14.56 -0.55 -8.16
N ASP A 250 15.27 -1.56 -8.66
CA ASP A 250 15.70 -2.70 -7.86
C ASP A 250 17.21 -2.65 -7.57
N PHE A 251 17.56 -2.85 -6.31
CA PHE A 251 18.94 -2.87 -5.85
C PHE A 251 19.06 -3.79 -4.63
N MET A 252 19.91 -4.82 -4.72
CA MET A 252 20.22 -5.79 -3.67
C MET A 252 19.01 -6.55 -3.11
N GLY A 253 17.86 -6.53 -3.76
CA GLY A 253 16.62 -7.12 -3.25
C GLY A 253 16.09 -6.44 -1.98
N LEU A 254 16.48 -5.18 -1.74
CA LEU A 254 16.09 -4.43 -0.55
C LEU A 254 14.63 -3.94 -0.64
N GLY A 255 14.05 -3.70 0.53
CA GLY A 255 12.73 -3.12 0.69
C GLY A 255 11.80 -4.02 1.49
N HIS A 256 11.32 -3.50 2.63
CA HIS A 256 10.35 -4.22 3.45
C HIS A 256 8.90 -4.00 2.98
N LEU A 257 8.67 -2.98 2.17
CA LEU A 257 7.44 -2.77 1.45
C LEU A 257 7.65 -3.27 0.03
N VAL A 258 6.82 -4.20 -0.39
CA VAL A 258 6.95 -4.91 -1.67
C VAL A 258 5.66 -4.79 -2.45
N ALA A 259 5.75 -4.46 -3.72
CA ALA A 259 4.63 -4.50 -4.63
C ALA A 259 4.61 -5.83 -5.39
N PHE A 260 3.57 -6.62 -5.18
CA PHE A 260 3.26 -7.82 -5.94
C PHE A 260 2.19 -7.47 -6.97
N ILE A 261 2.47 -7.68 -8.23
CA ILE A 261 1.52 -7.49 -9.32
C ILE A 261 1.01 -8.87 -9.72
N PHE A 262 -0.26 -9.11 -9.44
CA PHE A 262 -0.94 -10.37 -9.70
C PHE A 262 -1.99 -10.19 -10.78
N ARG A 263 -2.13 -11.17 -11.66
CA ARG A 263 -3.24 -11.27 -12.61
C ARG A 263 -4.22 -12.34 -12.17
N ARG A 264 -5.49 -11.97 -12.02
CA ARG A 264 -6.53 -12.94 -11.68
C ARG A 264 -6.65 -13.99 -12.78
N ARG A 265 -6.63 -15.27 -12.41
CA ARG A 265 -6.90 -16.37 -13.32
C ARG A 265 -8.35 -16.34 -13.79
N GLY A 266 -8.58 -16.71 -15.04
CA GLY A 266 -9.93 -16.98 -15.53
C GLY A 266 -10.52 -18.18 -14.83
N VAL A 267 -11.85 -18.21 -14.64
CA VAL A 267 -12.55 -19.43 -14.22
C VAL A 267 -12.34 -20.46 -15.33
N ARG A 268 -11.75 -21.60 -14.99
CA ARG A 268 -11.68 -22.76 -15.91
C ARG A 268 -13.05 -23.37 -16.09
#